data_441f69d48211b0a452e6b6068ee575f2
#
_entry.id   441f69d48211b0a452e6b6068ee575f2
#
_cell.length_a   1.000
_cell.length_b   1.000
_cell.length_c   1.000
_cell.angle_alpha   90.00
_cell.angle_beta   90.00
_cell.angle_gamma   90.00
#
_symmetry.space_group_name_H-M   'P 1'
#
loop_
_entity.id
_entity.type
_entity.pdbx_description
1 polymer ?
#
loop_
_entity_poly.entity_id
_entity_poly.type
_entity_poly.pdbx_seq_one_letter_code
_entity_poly.pdbx_strand_id
1 'polypeptide(L)'
;MTLPEFVARAEAEPSNDFYVVSRNGLLARPELASLWADLAPLPAFLRSVEPPRGCSLWFGPAGTVTPPHFDPHNVLLVQVQGRKRIRLAPRVRAPLHTVLNGYYLASSLDEVFAPERIETVILEPGQALFVPVAWFHEVTALDPSITLSFVRFAWPHHFHWLGPPGSDDA
;
A
#
# COMPACT_ATOMS: atom_id res chain seq x y z
N MET A 1 10.33 -9.25 -18.99
CA MET A 1 8.90 -9.02 -19.27
C MET A 1 8.69 -7.54 -19.52
N THR A 2 8.10 -7.20 -20.64
CA THR A 2 7.71 -5.81 -20.99
C THR A 2 6.42 -5.42 -20.27
N LEU A 3 6.07 -4.14 -20.25
CA LEU A 3 4.81 -3.69 -19.63
C LEU A 3 3.56 -4.30 -20.31
N PRO A 4 3.45 -4.36 -21.65
CA PRO A 4 2.33 -5.03 -22.30
C PRO A 4 2.20 -6.52 -21.94
N GLU A 5 3.31 -7.24 -21.87
CA GLU A 5 3.31 -8.65 -21.45
C GLU A 5 2.85 -8.79 -19.98
N PHE A 6 3.27 -7.86 -19.10
CA PHE A 6 2.83 -7.83 -17.71
C PHE A 6 1.33 -7.58 -17.60
N VAL A 7 0.79 -6.59 -18.35
CA VAL A 7 -0.65 -6.29 -18.37
C VAL A 7 -1.43 -7.51 -18.84
N ALA A 8 -1.08 -8.08 -20.00
CA ALA A 8 -1.76 -9.23 -20.56
C ALA A 8 -1.76 -10.43 -19.58
N ARG A 9 -0.65 -10.66 -18.90
CA ARG A 9 -0.54 -11.73 -17.91
C ARG A 9 -1.37 -11.44 -16.66
N ALA A 10 -1.39 -10.20 -16.19
CA ALA A 10 -2.17 -9.80 -15.00
C ALA A 10 -3.68 -9.92 -15.22
N GLU A 11 -4.14 -9.74 -16.45
CA GLU A 11 -5.56 -9.88 -16.83
C GLU A 11 -5.98 -11.32 -17.13
N ALA A 12 -5.02 -12.21 -17.45
CA ALA A 12 -5.33 -13.57 -17.90
C ALA A 12 -5.80 -14.49 -16.77
N GLU A 13 -5.17 -14.45 -15.62
CA GLU A 13 -5.44 -15.36 -14.53
C GLU A 13 -5.07 -14.78 -13.15
N PRO A 14 -5.77 -15.18 -12.08
CA PRO A 14 -5.37 -14.83 -10.72
C PRO A 14 -4.02 -15.44 -10.37
N SER A 15 -3.16 -14.67 -9.69
CA SER A 15 -1.84 -15.13 -9.25
C SER A 15 -1.33 -14.27 -8.09
N ASN A 16 -0.41 -14.82 -7.30
CA ASN A 16 0.40 -14.09 -6.34
C ASN A 16 1.90 -14.18 -6.63
N ASP A 17 2.28 -14.67 -7.82
CA ASP A 17 3.67 -14.93 -8.18
C ASP A 17 4.38 -13.71 -8.77
N PHE A 18 3.62 -12.69 -9.20
CA PHE A 18 4.18 -11.46 -9.76
C PHE A 18 3.31 -10.26 -9.41
N TYR A 19 3.98 -9.20 -8.97
CA TYR A 19 3.30 -8.02 -8.45
C TYR A 19 4.26 -6.83 -8.44
N VAL A 20 3.82 -5.69 -8.92
CA VAL A 20 4.53 -4.42 -8.76
C VAL A 20 4.19 -3.87 -7.38
N VAL A 21 5.20 -3.80 -6.52
CA VAL A 21 5.04 -3.43 -5.11
C VAL A 21 5.61 -2.04 -4.81
N SER A 22 5.51 -1.59 -3.56
CA SER A 22 5.96 -0.27 -3.09
C SER A 22 7.43 0.02 -3.38
N ARG A 23 7.80 1.30 -3.29
CA ARG A 23 9.18 1.82 -3.46
C ARG A 23 9.80 1.47 -4.82
N ASN A 24 8.97 1.26 -5.83
CA ASN A 24 9.44 0.86 -7.16
C ASN A 24 9.99 2.00 -8.01
N GLY A 25 9.73 3.26 -7.64
CA GLY A 25 10.18 4.45 -8.38
C GLY A 25 9.62 4.58 -9.80
N LEU A 26 8.62 3.78 -10.17
CA LEU A 26 8.09 3.74 -11.54
C LEU A 26 7.56 5.09 -12.00
N LEU A 27 6.80 5.79 -11.17
CA LEU A 27 6.21 7.09 -11.53
C LEU A 27 7.26 8.20 -11.71
N ALA A 28 8.50 7.99 -11.26
CA ALA A 28 9.61 8.91 -11.48
C ALA A 28 10.37 8.64 -12.79
N ARG A 29 10.02 7.59 -13.53
CA ARG A 29 10.65 7.27 -14.82
C ARG A 29 10.10 8.15 -15.93
N PRO A 30 10.95 8.68 -16.82
CA PRO A 30 10.53 9.55 -17.92
C PRO A 30 9.45 8.91 -18.81
N GLU A 31 9.54 7.59 -19.03
CA GLU A 31 8.61 6.83 -19.86
C GLU A 31 7.18 6.78 -19.27
N LEU A 32 7.05 7.03 -17.96
CA LEU A 32 5.78 7.02 -17.24
C LEU A 32 5.37 8.42 -16.75
N ALA A 33 6.04 9.47 -17.19
CA ALA A 33 5.75 10.85 -16.78
C ALA A 33 4.31 11.26 -17.11
N SER A 34 3.71 10.75 -18.19
CA SER A 34 2.32 11.01 -18.54
C SER A 34 1.35 10.51 -17.48
N LEU A 35 1.62 9.37 -16.85
CA LEU A 35 0.77 8.84 -15.76
C LEU A 35 0.77 9.75 -14.54
N TRP A 36 1.89 10.44 -14.27
CA TRP A 36 1.94 11.41 -13.21
C TRP A 36 1.10 12.65 -13.53
N ALA A 37 1.14 13.11 -14.77
CA ALA A 37 0.33 14.23 -15.22
C ALA A 37 -1.18 13.97 -15.08
N ASP A 38 -1.61 12.73 -15.26
CA ASP A 38 -3.02 12.32 -15.10
C ASP A 38 -3.49 12.39 -13.62
N LEU A 39 -2.56 12.41 -12.67
CA LEU A 39 -2.87 12.53 -11.24
C LEU A 39 -2.94 13.98 -10.75
N ALA A 40 -2.49 14.93 -11.55
CA ALA A 40 -2.46 16.33 -11.17
C ALA A 40 -3.84 17.02 -11.44
N PRO A 41 -4.23 18.04 -10.60
CA PRO A 41 -3.54 18.46 -9.39
C PRO A 41 -3.83 17.51 -8.20
N LEU A 42 -2.80 17.22 -7.41
CA LEU A 42 -2.99 16.48 -6.18
C LEU A 42 -3.77 17.31 -5.14
N PRO A 43 -4.55 16.65 -4.26
CA PRO A 43 -5.19 17.32 -3.13
C PRO A 43 -4.17 18.08 -2.27
N ALA A 44 -4.54 19.27 -1.77
CA ALA A 44 -3.65 20.13 -1.00
C ALA A 44 -3.07 19.50 0.28
N PHE A 45 -3.70 18.46 0.80
CA PHE A 45 -3.19 17.72 1.95
C PHE A 45 -2.08 16.72 1.60
N LEU A 46 -1.84 16.42 0.32
CA LEU A 46 -0.70 15.65 -0.14
C LEU A 46 0.45 16.57 -0.51
N ARG A 47 1.65 16.22 -0.08
CA ARG A 47 2.84 16.95 -0.47
C ARG A 47 3.27 16.51 -1.86
N SER A 48 3.12 17.40 -2.83
CA SER A 48 3.69 17.20 -4.17
C SER A 48 5.20 17.41 -4.13
N VAL A 49 5.95 16.43 -4.58
CA VAL A 49 7.40 16.55 -4.78
C VAL A 49 7.71 15.97 -6.15
N GLU A 50 8.33 16.75 -7.01
CA GLU A 50 8.80 16.27 -8.32
C GLU A 50 10.28 15.91 -8.27
N PRO A 51 10.70 14.74 -8.78
CA PRO A 51 9.85 13.62 -9.23
C PRO A 51 9.02 13.04 -8.06
N PRO A 52 7.93 12.33 -8.33
CA PRO A 52 6.98 11.92 -7.31
C PRO A 52 7.61 10.96 -6.29
N ARG A 53 8.16 11.55 -5.24
CA ARG A 53 8.71 10.82 -4.10
C ARG A 53 7.63 10.59 -3.06
N GLY A 54 7.57 9.37 -2.51
CA GLY A 54 6.56 9.01 -1.52
C GLY A 54 5.19 8.70 -2.16
N CYS A 55 5.17 8.45 -3.47
CA CYS A 55 4.08 7.82 -4.17
C CYS A 55 4.57 6.50 -4.79
N SER A 56 3.81 5.43 -4.64
CA SER A 56 4.11 4.14 -5.26
C SER A 56 2.91 3.65 -6.07
N LEU A 57 3.22 3.08 -7.24
CA LEU A 57 2.26 2.38 -8.07
C LEU A 57 2.28 0.89 -7.70
N TRP A 58 1.11 0.35 -7.41
CA TRP A 58 0.89 -1.07 -7.16
C TRP A 58 0.08 -1.64 -8.31
N PHE A 59 0.57 -2.66 -8.95
CA PHE A 59 -0.12 -3.28 -10.08
C PHE A 59 0.10 -4.78 -10.10
N GLY A 60 -0.98 -5.54 -10.22
CA GLY A 60 -0.92 -7.00 -10.30
C GLY A 60 -2.26 -7.66 -10.59
N PRO A 61 -2.25 -8.98 -10.78
CA PRO A 61 -3.44 -9.77 -11.03
C PRO A 61 -4.35 -9.84 -9.80
N ALA A 62 -5.57 -10.33 -9.99
CA ALA A 62 -6.39 -10.84 -8.89
C ALA A 62 -5.62 -11.88 -8.09
N GLY A 63 -5.88 -11.97 -6.80
CA GLY A 63 -5.21 -12.92 -5.91
C GLY A 63 -3.87 -12.46 -5.34
N THR A 64 -3.32 -11.30 -5.79
CA THR A 64 -2.12 -10.76 -5.12
C THR A 64 -2.41 -10.40 -3.68
N VAL A 65 -1.46 -10.73 -2.80
CA VAL A 65 -1.56 -10.50 -1.36
C VAL A 65 -0.36 -9.69 -0.87
N THR A 66 -0.65 -8.60 -0.17
CA THR A 66 0.31 -7.97 0.73
C THR A 66 -0.01 -8.48 2.13
N PRO A 67 0.88 -9.27 2.73
CA PRO A 67 0.60 -9.93 4.02
C PRO A 67 0.44 -8.93 5.16
N PRO A 68 -0.11 -9.35 6.31
CA PRO A 68 -0.32 -8.48 7.47
C PRO A 68 0.96 -7.77 7.90
N HIS A 69 0.92 -6.44 7.96
CA HIS A 69 2.01 -5.57 8.38
C HIS A 69 1.47 -4.25 8.92
N PHE A 70 2.34 -3.41 9.43
CA PHE A 70 2.05 -1.99 9.69
C PHE A 70 3.16 -1.12 9.10
N ASP A 71 2.80 0.12 8.80
CA ASP A 71 3.76 1.13 8.35
C ASP A 71 4.16 2.09 9.47
N PRO A 72 5.41 2.59 9.49
CA PRO A 72 5.87 3.59 10.46
C PRO A 72 5.42 5.01 10.11
N HIS A 73 4.51 5.16 9.17
CA HIS A 73 3.96 6.42 8.69
C HIS A 73 2.49 6.23 8.26
N ASN A 74 1.79 7.35 8.11
CA ASN A 74 0.47 7.33 7.52
C ASN A 74 0.53 6.98 6.03
N VAL A 75 -0.48 6.29 5.53
CA VAL A 75 -0.62 5.94 4.11
C VAL A 75 -2.00 6.34 3.60
N LEU A 76 -2.06 6.95 2.43
CA LEU A 76 -3.30 7.08 1.67
C LEU A 76 -3.24 6.12 0.50
N LEU A 77 -4.15 5.17 0.46
CA LEU A 77 -4.36 4.28 -0.68
C LEU A 77 -5.43 4.87 -1.57
N VAL A 78 -5.16 5.00 -2.86
CA VAL A 78 -6.11 5.47 -3.87
C VAL A 78 -6.29 4.36 -4.89
N GLN A 79 -7.52 3.85 -5.01
CA GLN A 79 -7.83 2.78 -5.94
C GLN A 79 -8.15 3.35 -7.31
N VAL A 80 -7.37 2.95 -8.31
CA VAL A 80 -7.50 3.42 -9.69
C VAL A 80 -8.32 2.43 -10.51
N GLN A 81 -8.00 1.13 -10.41
CA GLN A 81 -8.66 0.07 -11.19
C GLN A 81 -8.76 -1.20 -10.36
N GLY A 82 -9.84 -1.98 -10.60
CA GLY A 82 -10.12 -3.21 -9.87
C GLY A 82 -10.47 -2.96 -8.41
N ARG A 83 -10.82 -4.00 -7.67
CA ARG A 83 -11.19 -3.92 -6.25
C ARG A 83 -10.14 -4.59 -5.38
N LYS A 84 -9.94 -4.04 -4.19
CA LYS A 84 -9.11 -4.66 -3.16
C LYS A 84 -9.89 -4.84 -1.87
N ARG A 85 -9.71 -5.99 -1.23
CA ARG A 85 -10.12 -6.19 0.16
C ARG A 85 -8.97 -5.79 1.07
N ILE A 86 -9.23 -4.86 1.96
CA ILE A 86 -8.27 -4.38 2.95
C ILE A 86 -8.83 -4.72 4.32
N ARG A 87 -8.08 -5.46 5.11
CA ARG A 87 -8.42 -5.77 6.50
C ARG A 87 -7.48 -4.97 7.39
N LEU A 88 -8.02 -4.35 8.42
CA LEU A 88 -7.36 -3.37 9.26
C LEU A 88 -7.58 -3.69 10.73
N ALA A 89 -6.55 -3.51 11.54
CA ALA A 89 -6.66 -3.59 13.00
C ALA A 89 -5.78 -2.53 13.66
N PRO A 90 -6.30 -1.81 14.69
CA PRO A 90 -5.50 -0.83 15.40
C PRO A 90 -4.37 -1.50 16.19
N ARG A 91 -3.23 -0.83 16.33
CA ARG A 91 -2.06 -1.33 17.07
C ARG A 91 -2.29 -1.48 18.59
N VAL A 92 -3.48 -1.57 19.08
CA VAL A 92 -3.72 -1.67 20.50
C VAL A 92 -3.28 -3.04 21.03
N ARG A 93 -2.06 -3.11 21.60
CA ARG A 93 -1.51 -4.26 22.33
C ARG A 93 -1.33 -5.55 21.49
N ALA A 94 -0.87 -5.43 20.23
CA ALA A 94 -0.33 -6.61 19.57
C ALA A 94 0.90 -7.09 20.37
N PRO A 95 0.98 -8.38 20.70
CA PRO A 95 2.16 -8.92 21.36
C PRO A 95 3.40 -8.68 20.50
N LEU A 96 4.45 -8.06 21.08
CA LEU A 96 5.69 -7.73 20.35
C LEU A 96 6.33 -8.92 19.67
N HIS A 97 6.11 -10.14 20.18
CA HIS A 97 6.66 -11.37 19.61
C HIS A 97 5.95 -11.86 18.34
N THR A 98 4.82 -11.25 17.95
CA THR A 98 4.11 -11.61 16.71
C THR A 98 4.60 -10.83 15.50
N VAL A 99 5.45 -9.83 15.68
CA VAL A 99 6.03 -9.05 14.59
C VAL A 99 7.34 -9.69 14.15
N LEU A 100 7.32 -10.36 13.01
CA LEU A 100 8.52 -10.88 12.36
C LEU A 100 9.12 -9.82 11.43
N ASN A 101 10.47 -9.76 11.39
CA ASN A 101 11.20 -8.85 10.48
C ASN A 101 10.78 -7.38 10.59
N GLY A 102 10.55 -6.91 11.79
CA GLY A 102 10.23 -5.51 12.10
C GLY A 102 8.75 -5.17 11.95
N TYR A 103 8.17 -5.25 10.76
CA TYR A 103 6.82 -4.75 10.49
C TYR A 103 5.80 -5.82 10.12
N TYR A 104 6.26 -7.01 9.72
CA TYR A 104 5.37 -8.06 9.20
C TYR A 104 4.89 -9.01 10.30
N LEU A 105 3.63 -9.37 10.24
CA LEU A 105 3.06 -10.48 10.99
C LEU A 105 3.31 -11.81 10.25
N ALA A 106 3.32 -12.91 10.98
CA ALA A 106 3.70 -14.21 10.43
C ALA A 106 2.76 -14.71 9.32
N SER A 107 1.43 -14.58 9.46
CA SER A 107 0.48 -15.22 8.54
C SER A 107 -0.80 -14.44 8.31
N SER A 108 -1.59 -14.14 9.33
CA SER A 108 -2.91 -13.52 9.19
C SER A 108 -3.24 -12.60 10.36
N LEU A 109 -4.06 -11.57 10.14
CA LEU A 109 -4.59 -10.75 11.22
C LEU A 109 -5.43 -11.56 12.21
N ASP A 110 -6.10 -12.62 11.77
CA ASP A 110 -6.92 -13.49 12.62
C ASP A 110 -6.11 -14.25 13.69
N GLU A 111 -4.81 -14.41 13.49
CA GLU A 111 -3.93 -15.04 14.47
C GLU A 111 -3.53 -14.09 15.61
N VAL A 112 -3.67 -12.80 15.40
CA VAL A 112 -3.19 -11.76 16.31
C VAL A 112 -4.32 -10.97 16.96
N PHE A 113 -5.39 -10.78 16.22
CA PHE A 113 -6.53 -9.96 16.64
C PHE A 113 -7.80 -10.79 16.68
N ALA A 114 -8.62 -10.56 17.69
CA ALA A 114 -9.98 -11.09 17.73
C ALA A 114 -10.80 -10.50 16.55
N PRO A 115 -11.69 -11.29 15.92
CA PRO A 115 -12.43 -10.89 14.72
C PRO A 115 -13.15 -9.55 14.84
N GLU A 116 -13.69 -9.24 16.02
CA GLU A 116 -14.39 -7.98 16.31
C GLU A 116 -13.48 -6.74 16.30
N ARG A 117 -12.16 -6.92 16.24
CA ARG A 117 -11.16 -5.85 16.12
C ARG A 117 -10.67 -5.63 14.71
N ILE A 118 -11.10 -6.45 13.78
CA ILE A 118 -10.67 -6.41 12.39
C ILE A 118 -11.76 -5.75 11.55
N GLU A 119 -11.46 -4.56 11.07
CA GLU A 119 -12.31 -3.88 10.09
C GLU A 119 -11.98 -4.38 8.69
N THR A 120 -13.01 -4.60 7.88
CA THR A 120 -12.86 -5.03 6.48
C THR A 120 -13.47 -3.99 5.55
N VAL A 121 -12.66 -3.51 4.62
CA VAL A 121 -13.06 -2.54 3.60
C VAL A 121 -12.84 -3.16 2.22
N ILE A 122 -13.84 -3.04 1.35
CA ILE A 122 -13.66 -3.26 -0.09
C ILE A 122 -13.41 -1.88 -0.70
N LEU A 123 -12.20 -1.68 -1.18
CA LEU A 123 -11.80 -0.43 -1.82
C LEU A 123 -12.03 -0.55 -3.33
N GLU A 124 -12.95 0.27 -3.82
CA GLU A 124 -13.40 0.27 -5.22
C GLU A 124 -12.72 1.38 -6.02
N PRO A 125 -12.68 1.28 -7.37
CA PRO A 125 -12.14 2.35 -8.23
C PRO A 125 -12.74 3.72 -7.91
N GLY A 126 -11.88 4.74 -7.82
CA GLY A 126 -12.26 6.10 -7.45
C GLY A 126 -12.33 6.37 -5.95
N GLN A 127 -12.19 5.36 -5.12
CA GLN A 127 -12.17 5.52 -3.66
C GLN A 127 -10.75 5.66 -3.12
N ALA A 128 -10.64 6.28 -1.95
CA ALA A 128 -9.40 6.37 -1.20
C ALA A 128 -9.60 5.93 0.26
N LEU A 129 -8.59 5.26 0.81
CA LEU A 129 -8.55 4.81 2.19
C LEU A 129 -7.31 5.38 2.89
N PHE A 130 -7.53 6.11 3.97
CA PHE A 130 -6.45 6.54 4.85
C PHE A 130 -6.16 5.46 5.89
N VAL A 131 -4.93 4.98 5.90
CA VAL A 131 -4.43 4.01 6.90
C VAL A 131 -3.54 4.78 7.88
N PRO A 132 -3.95 4.91 9.15
CA PRO A 132 -3.15 5.59 10.15
C PRO A 132 -1.83 4.85 10.42
N VAL A 133 -0.82 5.60 10.85
CA VAL A 133 0.45 5.05 11.31
C VAL A 133 0.23 3.92 12.32
N ALA A 134 1.00 2.84 12.17
CA ALA A 134 0.98 1.67 13.04
C ALA A 134 -0.33 0.87 13.07
N TRP A 135 -1.28 1.13 12.21
CA TRP A 135 -2.39 0.21 12.01
C TRP A 135 -1.93 -0.99 11.22
N PHE A 136 -2.19 -2.18 11.75
CA PHE A 136 -1.98 -3.42 11.02
C PHE A 136 -2.96 -3.52 9.87
N HIS A 137 -2.45 -3.94 8.73
CA HIS A 137 -3.31 -4.17 7.58
C HIS A 137 -2.78 -5.28 6.69
N GLU A 138 -3.70 -5.96 6.03
CA GLU A 138 -3.44 -6.90 4.96
C GLU A 138 -4.30 -6.53 3.76
N VAL A 139 -3.79 -6.77 2.56
CA VAL A 139 -4.45 -6.36 1.32
C VAL A 139 -4.49 -7.54 0.36
N THR A 140 -5.68 -7.82 -0.16
CA THR A 140 -5.90 -8.84 -1.20
C THR A 140 -6.54 -8.18 -2.41
N ALA A 141 -5.96 -8.35 -3.60
CA ALA A 141 -6.59 -7.92 -4.84
C ALA A 141 -7.72 -8.90 -5.22
N LEU A 142 -8.93 -8.38 -5.41
CA LEU A 142 -10.10 -9.16 -5.83
C LEU A 142 -10.18 -9.25 -7.36
N ASP A 143 -9.65 -8.25 -8.03
CA ASP A 143 -9.58 -8.12 -9.49
C ASP A 143 -8.15 -7.76 -9.89
N PRO A 144 -7.75 -7.87 -11.17
CA PRO A 144 -6.56 -7.20 -11.67
C PRO A 144 -6.64 -5.72 -11.30
N SER A 145 -5.65 -5.20 -10.57
CA SER A 145 -5.84 -3.95 -9.87
C SER A 145 -4.65 -3.01 -9.94
N ILE A 146 -4.95 -1.71 -10.02
CA ILE A 146 -4.00 -0.62 -9.92
C ILE A 146 -4.37 0.23 -8.70
N THR A 147 -3.40 0.41 -7.80
CA THR A 147 -3.54 1.26 -6.61
C THR A 147 -2.35 2.20 -6.54
N LEU A 148 -2.57 3.42 -6.09
CA LEU A 148 -1.52 4.35 -5.70
C LEU A 148 -1.46 4.43 -4.18
N SER A 149 -0.26 4.48 -3.63
CA SER A 149 -0.08 4.79 -2.22
C SER A 149 0.74 6.06 -2.05
N PHE A 150 0.28 6.95 -1.19
CA PHE A 150 0.95 8.21 -0.85
C PHE A 150 1.33 8.17 0.62
N VAL A 151 2.59 8.51 0.90
CA VAL A 151 3.15 8.52 2.25
C VAL A 151 3.69 9.89 2.65
N ARG A 152 3.47 10.92 1.84
CA ARG A 152 3.89 12.30 2.14
C ARG A 152 2.69 13.23 2.19
N PHE A 153 2.54 13.88 3.33
CA PHE A 153 1.44 14.79 3.62
C PHE A 153 1.97 16.21 3.85
N ALA A 154 1.09 17.21 3.71
CA ALA A 154 1.44 18.62 3.91
C ALA A 154 1.68 18.99 5.38
N TRP A 155 1.29 18.13 6.31
CA TRP A 155 1.55 18.29 7.75
C TRP A 155 2.69 17.38 8.21
N PRO A 156 3.36 17.68 9.34
CA PRO A 156 4.35 16.82 9.95
C PRO A 156 3.74 15.45 10.32
N HIS A 157 4.36 14.36 9.88
CA HIS A 157 3.92 13.01 10.20
C HIS A 157 5.11 12.05 10.35
N HIS A 158 6.20 12.53 10.94
CA HIS A 158 7.37 11.72 11.23
C HIS A 158 7.14 10.92 12.50
N PHE A 159 7.05 9.60 12.35
CA PHE A 159 6.80 8.66 13.44
C PHE A 159 7.97 7.68 13.59
N HIS A 160 9.20 8.17 13.41
CA HIS A 160 10.43 7.38 13.47
C HIS A 160 10.59 6.59 14.78
N TRP A 161 9.98 7.06 15.87
CA TRP A 161 9.91 6.34 17.14
C TRP A 161 9.10 5.02 17.07
N LEU A 162 8.37 4.76 15.98
CA LEU A 162 7.70 3.49 15.69
C LEU A 162 8.56 2.55 14.85
N GLY A 163 9.59 3.07 14.21
CA GLY A 163 10.51 2.31 13.38
C GLY A 163 11.61 1.59 14.19
N PRO A 164 12.33 0.66 13.58
CA PRO A 164 13.53 0.10 14.18
C PRO A 164 14.59 1.20 14.37
N PRO A 165 15.48 1.07 15.37
CA PRO A 165 16.58 2.00 15.55
C PRO A 165 17.43 2.11 14.26
N GLY A 166 17.63 3.34 13.76
CA GLY A 166 18.41 3.60 12.56
C GLY A 166 17.61 3.67 11.25
N SER A 167 16.29 3.69 11.30
CA SER A 167 15.42 3.93 10.13
C SER A 167 15.30 5.42 9.76
N ASP A 168 16.19 6.26 10.23
CA ASP A 168 16.28 7.65 9.84
C ASP A 168 16.78 7.70 8.38
N ASP A 169 16.00 8.23 7.49
CA ASP A 169 16.23 8.45 6.08
C ASP A 169 15.57 7.46 5.11
N ALA A 170 14.35 7.80 4.73
CA ALA A 170 13.83 7.46 3.41
C ALA A 170 13.02 8.63 2.83
#